data_3967c9b5e945e82e181587cb1874f901
#
_entry.id   3967c9b5e945e82e181587cb1874f901
#
_cell.length_a   1.000
_cell.length_b   1.000
_cell.length_c   1.000
_cell.angle_alpha   90.00
_cell.angle_beta   90.00
_cell.angle_gamma   90.00
#
_symmetry.space_group_name_H-M   'P 1'
#
loop_
_entity.id
_entity.type
_entity.pdbx_description
1 polymer ?
#
loop_
_entity_poly.entity_id
_entity_poly.type
_entity_poly.pdbx_seq_one_letter_code
_entity_poly.pdbx_strand_id
1 'polypeptide(L)'
;TLDATIILQYVVGLITELPYDPGTQFLAMGDLSMEDQGAAPGSVVAIPINITGGNNIYGFEAILEFDPVVLAFDTLQLSESMEGYLMYVNPLDDGVIKVVASGSSPDGEAGLFSTLYFNVSNNFTDETSIQIHDLRWNEDEIMEDAAEMTLSFTLGIDEDLIPEIFALRQNYPNPFN
;
A
#
# COMPACT_ATOMS: atom_id res chain seq x y z
N THR A 1 -20.36 11.32 -8.43
CA THR A 1 -20.81 11.07 -9.83
C THR A 1 -21.91 10.03 -9.89
N LEU A 2 -21.88 8.99 -9.03
CA LEU A 2 -22.92 7.98 -8.95
C LEU A 2 -24.26 8.60 -8.56
N ASP A 3 -24.29 9.48 -7.58
CA ASP A 3 -25.49 10.19 -7.14
C ASP A 3 -26.15 11.02 -8.26
N ALA A 4 -25.34 11.70 -9.06
CA ALA A 4 -25.86 12.48 -10.18
C ALA A 4 -26.50 11.58 -11.26
N THR A 5 -25.95 10.39 -11.49
CA THR A 5 -26.51 9.42 -12.43
C THR A 5 -27.82 8.84 -11.90
N ILE A 6 -27.88 8.49 -10.62
CA ILE A 6 -29.10 8.00 -9.96
C ILE A 6 -30.20 9.03 -9.98
N ILE A 7 -29.87 10.30 -9.64
CA ILE A 7 -30.83 11.40 -9.70
C ILE A 7 -31.34 11.61 -11.13
N LEU A 8 -30.45 11.55 -12.13
CA LEU A 8 -30.86 11.68 -13.53
C LEU A 8 -31.78 10.53 -13.96
N GLN A 9 -31.48 9.30 -13.57
CA GLN A 9 -32.31 8.13 -13.85
C GLN A 9 -33.69 8.24 -13.20
N TYR A 10 -33.75 8.77 -11.99
CA TYR A 10 -35.03 9.06 -11.32
C TYR A 10 -35.84 10.13 -12.07
N VAL A 11 -35.21 11.22 -12.46
CA VAL A 11 -35.87 12.33 -13.17
C VAL A 11 -36.43 11.89 -14.52
N VAL A 12 -35.72 10.99 -15.24
CA VAL A 12 -36.20 10.46 -16.53
C VAL A 12 -37.08 9.22 -16.38
N GLY A 13 -37.43 8.79 -15.16
CA GLY A 13 -38.34 7.71 -14.88
C GLY A 13 -37.79 6.31 -15.10
N LEU A 14 -36.49 6.16 -15.18
CA LEU A 14 -35.83 4.82 -15.26
C LEU A 14 -35.81 4.10 -13.91
N ILE A 15 -35.81 4.86 -12.82
CA ILE A 15 -36.02 4.36 -11.45
C ILE A 15 -37.14 5.17 -10.81
N THR A 16 -37.89 4.55 -9.90
CA THR A 16 -39.15 5.08 -9.35
C THR A 16 -39.02 5.58 -7.91
N GLU A 17 -37.92 5.28 -7.22
CA GLU A 17 -37.72 5.60 -5.80
C GLU A 17 -36.29 6.12 -5.56
N LEU A 18 -36.15 7.03 -4.59
CA LEU A 18 -34.89 7.51 -4.04
C LEU A 18 -34.96 7.44 -2.51
N PRO A 19 -33.89 6.99 -1.82
CA PRO A 19 -32.64 6.49 -2.40
C PRO A 19 -32.87 5.18 -3.18
N TYR A 20 -32.16 5.04 -4.30
CA TYR A 20 -32.23 3.80 -5.07
C TYR A 20 -31.51 2.69 -4.30
N ASP A 21 -32.28 1.71 -3.83
CA ASP A 21 -31.75 0.46 -3.29
C ASP A 21 -31.77 -0.59 -4.41
N PRO A 22 -30.63 -1.02 -4.94
CA PRO A 22 -30.58 -2.04 -5.97
C PRO A 22 -31.01 -3.43 -5.48
N GLY A 23 -31.49 -3.57 -4.21
CA GLY A 23 -31.98 -4.84 -3.65
C GLY A 23 -30.89 -5.87 -3.32
N THR A 24 -29.69 -5.63 -3.71
CA THR A 24 -28.48 -6.35 -3.31
C THR A 24 -27.37 -5.31 -3.12
N GLN A 25 -27.14 -4.91 -1.90
CA GLN A 25 -25.88 -4.24 -1.58
C GLN A 25 -24.80 -5.27 -1.89
N PHE A 26 -24.08 -5.05 -2.98
CA PHE A 26 -22.81 -5.72 -3.19
C PHE A 26 -21.85 -5.06 -2.21
N LEU A 27 -21.84 -5.56 -0.97
CA LEU A 27 -20.89 -5.13 0.02
C LEU A 27 -19.51 -5.34 -0.59
N ALA A 28 -18.77 -4.27 -0.75
CA ALA A 28 -17.36 -4.38 -1.04
C ALA A 28 -16.69 -4.95 0.21
N MET A 29 -15.85 -5.93 0.01
CA MET A 29 -15.11 -6.58 1.09
C MET A 29 -13.66 -6.72 0.66
N GLY A 30 -12.79 -6.84 1.64
CA GLY A 30 -11.39 -7.12 1.43
C GLY A 30 -10.58 -6.72 2.66
N ASP A 31 -9.75 -7.66 3.11
CA ASP A 31 -8.78 -7.40 4.18
C ASP A 31 -7.44 -7.07 3.56
N LEU A 32 -6.85 -5.94 3.95
CA LEU A 32 -5.51 -5.54 3.55
C LEU A 32 -4.47 -6.18 4.47
N SER A 33 -3.31 -6.46 3.91
CA SER A 33 -2.15 -6.91 4.67
C SER A 33 -0.86 -6.36 4.08
N MET A 34 0.11 -6.09 4.95
CA MET A 34 1.49 -5.75 4.62
C MET A 34 2.40 -6.69 5.40
N GLU A 35 3.56 -7.01 4.84
CA GLU A 35 4.55 -7.87 5.50
C GLU A 35 5.69 -7.01 6.07
N ASP A 36 6.15 -7.36 7.29
CA ASP A 36 7.34 -6.75 7.88
C ASP A 36 8.55 -6.97 6.98
N GLN A 37 9.36 -5.96 6.80
CA GLN A 37 10.56 -6.05 5.97
C GLN A 37 11.70 -5.18 6.49
N GLY A 38 12.89 -5.40 5.95
CA GLY A 38 14.06 -4.60 6.26
C GLY A 38 14.33 -3.52 5.22
N ALA A 39 14.91 -2.40 5.65
CA ALA A 39 15.39 -1.35 4.77
C ALA A 39 16.76 -0.82 5.20
N ALA A 40 17.60 -0.48 4.23
CA ALA A 40 18.87 0.18 4.48
C ALA A 40 18.70 1.71 4.48
N PRO A 41 19.49 2.45 5.28
CA PRO A 41 19.50 3.91 5.23
C PRO A 41 19.81 4.43 3.81
N GLY A 42 19.08 5.43 3.38
CA GLY A 42 19.25 6.06 2.07
C GLY A 42 18.73 5.23 0.89
N SER A 43 18.11 4.06 1.14
CA SER A 43 17.47 3.25 0.09
C SER A 43 16.07 3.72 -0.26
N VAL A 44 15.57 3.22 -1.38
CA VAL A 44 14.14 3.24 -1.70
C VAL A 44 13.55 1.89 -1.29
N VAL A 45 12.46 1.90 -0.56
CA VAL A 45 11.73 0.70 -0.17
C VAL A 45 10.39 0.64 -0.91
N ALA A 46 10.06 -0.55 -1.42
CA ALA A 46 8.79 -0.87 -2.04
C ALA A 46 8.00 -1.81 -1.11
N ILE A 47 6.82 -1.40 -0.68
CA ILE A 47 5.99 -2.12 0.28
C ILE A 47 4.74 -2.60 -0.43
N PRO A 48 4.64 -3.92 -0.72
CA PRO A 48 3.44 -4.49 -1.29
C PRO A 48 2.29 -4.47 -0.27
N ILE A 49 1.14 -4.02 -0.70
CA ILE A 49 -0.12 -4.16 0.02
C ILE A 49 -0.92 -5.24 -0.69
N ASN A 50 -1.24 -6.31 0.02
CA ASN A 50 -2.02 -7.42 -0.50
C ASN A 50 -3.45 -7.33 0.00
N ILE A 51 -4.39 -7.85 -0.81
CA ILE A 51 -5.80 -7.98 -0.46
C ILE A 51 -6.21 -9.45 -0.43
N THR A 52 -7.03 -9.82 0.55
CA THR A 52 -7.65 -11.14 0.64
C THR A 52 -9.16 -10.98 0.82
N GLY A 53 -9.93 -11.92 0.25
CA GLY A 53 -11.39 -11.87 0.34
C GLY A 53 -12.04 -10.68 -0.39
N GLY A 54 -11.29 -10.01 -1.26
CA GLY A 54 -11.78 -8.84 -1.99
C GLY A 54 -12.94 -9.18 -2.92
N ASN A 55 -13.93 -8.28 -3.00
CA ASN A 55 -15.08 -8.43 -3.89
C ASN A 55 -15.74 -7.07 -4.15
N ASN A 56 -16.13 -6.82 -5.39
CA ASN A 56 -16.94 -5.67 -5.80
C ASN A 56 -16.40 -4.28 -5.37
N ILE A 57 -15.09 -4.10 -5.36
CA ILE A 57 -14.48 -2.83 -5.02
C ILE A 57 -14.49 -1.94 -6.26
N TYR A 58 -15.28 -0.88 -6.24
CA TYR A 58 -15.31 0.17 -7.28
C TYR A 58 -14.47 1.37 -6.91
N GLY A 59 -14.15 1.51 -5.62
CA GLY A 59 -13.32 2.57 -5.11
C GLY A 59 -12.97 2.36 -3.65
N PHE A 60 -12.00 3.12 -3.19
CA PHE A 60 -11.62 3.13 -1.79
C PHE A 60 -11.10 4.50 -1.37
N GLU A 61 -11.18 4.75 -0.09
CA GLU A 61 -10.42 5.79 0.58
C GLU A 61 -9.74 5.21 1.82
N ALA A 62 -8.54 5.69 2.11
CA ALA A 62 -7.77 5.26 3.27
C ALA A 62 -6.85 6.38 3.74
N ILE A 63 -6.49 6.33 5.02
CA ILE A 63 -5.42 7.15 5.59
C ILE A 63 -4.17 6.26 5.73
N LEU A 64 -3.05 6.77 5.28
CA LEU A 64 -1.73 6.19 5.48
C LEU A 64 -0.96 7.08 6.46
N GLU A 65 -0.44 6.48 7.52
CA GLU A 65 0.37 7.14 8.55
C GLU A 65 1.76 6.49 8.63
N PHE A 66 2.81 7.33 8.73
CA PHE A 66 4.21 6.93 8.82
C PHE A 66 5.04 8.01 9.52
N ASP A 67 6.22 7.66 10.01
CA ASP A 67 7.16 8.64 10.60
C ASP A 67 7.87 9.47 9.52
N PRO A 68 7.56 10.77 9.37
CA PRO A 68 8.15 11.63 8.34
C PRO A 68 9.64 11.97 8.60
N VAL A 69 10.16 11.71 9.80
CA VAL A 69 11.60 11.87 10.11
C VAL A 69 12.41 10.76 9.45
N VAL A 70 11.82 9.58 9.32
CA VAL A 70 12.45 8.37 8.82
C VAL A 70 12.11 8.10 7.36
N LEU A 71 10.87 8.33 6.98
CA LEU A 71 10.33 7.98 5.67
C LEU A 71 9.83 9.22 4.93
N ALA A 72 10.18 9.34 3.67
CA ALA A 72 9.58 10.30 2.75
C ALA A 72 8.77 9.54 1.71
N PHE A 73 7.45 9.76 1.71
CA PHE A 73 6.54 9.15 0.71
C PHE A 73 6.94 9.62 -0.69
N ASP A 74 7.07 8.67 -1.61
CA ASP A 74 7.35 8.95 -3.01
C ASP A 74 6.09 8.78 -3.86
N THR A 75 5.54 7.55 -3.91
CA THR A 75 4.35 7.25 -4.69
C THR A 75 3.63 6.01 -4.17
N LEU A 76 2.37 5.87 -4.59
CA LEU A 76 1.60 4.63 -4.50
C LEU A 76 1.24 4.19 -5.92
N GLN A 77 1.45 2.94 -6.23
CA GLN A 77 1.08 2.33 -7.51
C GLN A 77 0.00 1.28 -7.29
N LEU A 78 -1.13 1.43 -7.98
CA LEU A 78 -2.16 0.40 -8.00
C LEU A 78 -1.68 -0.82 -8.80
N SER A 79 -2.21 -2.00 -8.48
CA SER A 79 -1.92 -3.23 -9.22
C SER A 79 -2.50 -3.18 -10.65
N GLU A 80 -2.07 -4.10 -11.49
CA GLU A 80 -2.57 -4.22 -12.87
C GLU A 80 -4.07 -4.55 -12.93
N SER A 81 -4.61 -5.24 -11.91
CA SER A 81 -6.05 -5.53 -11.82
C SER A 81 -6.90 -4.27 -11.69
N MET A 82 -6.33 -3.19 -11.16
CA MET A 82 -6.97 -1.89 -11.02
C MET A 82 -6.65 -0.93 -12.18
N GLU A 83 -6.26 -1.45 -13.34
CA GLU A 83 -6.05 -0.62 -14.53
C GLU A 83 -7.32 0.17 -14.88
N GLY A 84 -7.17 1.48 -15.08
CA GLY A 84 -8.30 2.38 -15.35
C GLY A 84 -8.91 3.04 -14.11
N TYR A 85 -8.45 2.72 -12.90
CA TYR A 85 -8.81 3.49 -11.72
C TYR A 85 -8.12 4.86 -11.73
N LEU A 86 -8.87 5.87 -11.34
CA LEU A 86 -8.35 7.19 -11.06
C LEU A 86 -7.98 7.26 -9.57
N MET A 87 -6.73 7.57 -9.30
CA MET A 87 -6.22 7.68 -7.93
C MET A 87 -5.74 9.10 -7.66
N TYR A 88 -6.00 9.57 -6.45
CA TYR A 88 -5.51 10.83 -5.92
C TYR A 88 -4.93 10.64 -4.52
N VAL A 89 -3.76 11.23 -4.29
CA VAL A 89 -3.07 11.23 -3.00
C VAL A 89 -3.03 12.66 -2.48
N ASN A 90 -3.54 12.87 -1.28
CA ASN A 90 -3.64 14.18 -0.63
C ASN A 90 -2.89 14.17 0.71
N PRO A 91 -1.77 14.90 0.84
CA PRO A 91 -1.13 15.11 2.13
C PRO A 91 -2.08 15.86 3.06
N LEU A 92 -2.32 15.32 4.25
CA LEU A 92 -3.14 15.95 5.30
C LEU A 92 -2.27 16.66 6.33
N ASP A 93 -1.17 16.02 6.73
CA ASP A 93 -0.18 16.52 7.70
C ASP A 93 1.17 15.83 7.44
N ASP A 94 2.22 16.20 8.18
CA ASP A 94 3.52 15.54 8.11
C ASP A 94 3.38 14.05 8.50
N GLY A 95 3.71 13.16 7.57
CA GLY A 95 3.58 11.71 7.77
C GLY A 95 2.15 11.16 7.68
N VAL A 96 1.17 11.98 7.28
CA VAL A 96 -0.22 11.54 7.12
C VAL A 96 -0.74 11.89 5.73
N ILE A 97 -1.13 10.91 4.97
CA ILE A 97 -1.71 11.10 3.63
C ILE A 97 -3.05 10.40 3.49
N LYS A 98 -3.95 11.02 2.77
CA LYS A 98 -5.21 10.39 2.34
C LYS A 98 -5.08 9.92 0.90
N VAL A 99 -5.44 8.67 0.68
CA VAL A 99 -5.52 8.07 -0.66
C VAL A 99 -6.98 7.84 -1.01
N VAL A 100 -7.35 8.20 -2.22
CA VAL A 100 -8.69 7.95 -2.77
C VAL A 100 -8.53 7.38 -4.17
N ALA A 101 -9.23 6.30 -4.48
CA ALA A 101 -9.26 5.77 -5.84
C ALA A 101 -10.67 5.33 -6.23
N SER A 102 -10.98 5.40 -7.52
CA SER A 102 -12.24 4.91 -8.06
C SER A 102 -12.10 4.44 -9.51
N GLY A 103 -12.82 3.40 -9.86
CA GLY A 103 -12.87 2.81 -11.18
C GLY A 103 -14.30 2.60 -11.69
N SER A 104 -14.42 2.29 -12.96
CA SER A 104 -15.71 1.98 -13.61
C SER A 104 -16.07 0.50 -13.58
N SER A 105 -15.10 -0.34 -13.27
CA SER A 105 -15.25 -1.79 -13.12
C SER A 105 -14.82 -2.21 -11.73
N PRO A 106 -15.50 -3.19 -11.11
CA PRO A 106 -15.10 -3.64 -9.78
C PRO A 106 -13.81 -4.46 -9.86
N ASP A 107 -12.98 -4.30 -8.85
CA ASP A 107 -11.86 -5.19 -8.55
C ASP A 107 -12.10 -5.89 -7.20
N GLY A 108 -11.15 -6.67 -6.73
CA GLY A 108 -11.17 -7.40 -5.47
C GLY A 108 -10.59 -8.79 -5.59
N GLU A 109 -9.86 -9.09 -6.68
CA GLU A 109 -9.10 -10.34 -6.77
C GLU A 109 -8.04 -10.38 -5.66
N ALA A 110 -7.92 -11.55 -5.01
CA ALA A 110 -6.91 -11.75 -3.98
C ALA A 110 -5.49 -11.65 -4.59
N GLY A 111 -4.61 -10.97 -3.90
CA GLY A 111 -3.22 -10.78 -4.32
C GLY A 111 -2.73 -9.36 -4.12
N LEU A 112 -1.83 -8.92 -4.98
CA LEU A 112 -1.28 -7.57 -4.92
C LEU A 112 -2.37 -6.53 -5.23
N PHE A 113 -2.65 -5.67 -4.26
CA PHE A 113 -3.60 -4.56 -4.39
C PHE A 113 -2.89 -3.28 -4.84
N SER A 114 -1.80 -2.94 -4.18
CA SER A 114 -0.98 -1.76 -4.51
C SER A 114 0.44 -1.89 -3.94
N THR A 115 1.32 -0.99 -4.34
CA THR A 115 2.68 -0.90 -3.79
C THR A 115 2.96 0.54 -3.36
N LEU A 116 3.37 0.70 -2.10
CA LEU A 116 3.87 1.98 -1.56
C LEU A 116 5.38 2.09 -1.81
N TYR A 117 5.83 3.28 -2.14
CA TYR A 117 7.26 3.59 -2.30
C TYR A 117 7.65 4.70 -1.35
N PHE A 118 8.72 4.47 -0.58
CA PHE A 118 9.30 5.45 0.32
C PHE A 118 10.80 5.61 0.10
N ASN A 119 11.29 6.82 0.25
CA ASN A 119 12.69 7.11 0.42
C ASN A 119 13.03 7.01 1.92
N VAL A 120 13.97 6.15 2.27
CA VAL A 120 14.40 5.93 3.66
C VAL A 120 15.49 6.94 4.02
N SER A 121 15.36 7.58 5.18
CA SER A 121 16.33 8.55 5.69
C SER A 121 17.72 7.91 5.85
N ASN A 122 18.79 8.67 5.54
CA ASN A 122 20.16 8.25 5.81
C ASN A 122 20.46 8.02 7.31
N ASN A 123 19.61 8.56 8.18
CA ASN A 123 19.76 8.45 9.63
C ASN A 123 18.87 7.32 10.22
N PHE A 124 18.27 6.49 9.39
CA PHE A 124 17.48 5.34 9.85
C PHE A 124 18.38 4.32 10.55
N THR A 125 18.09 3.98 11.79
CA THR A 125 18.97 3.13 12.64
C THR A 125 18.23 2.11 13.49
N ASP A 126 16.90 2.09 13.47
CA ASP A 126 16.09 1.24 14.35
C ASP A 126 14.91 0.61 13.58
N GLU A 127 13.71 0.86 14.01
CA GLU A 127 12.49 0.42 13.36
C GLU A 127 11.49 1.57 13.27
N THR A 128 10.55 1.47 12.35
CA THR A 128 9.41 2.39 12.21
C THR A 128 8.19 1.62 11.73
N SER A 129 6.99 2.10 12.08
CA SER A 129 5.76 1.51 11.59
C SER A 129 5.17 2.31 10.43
N ILE A 130 4.40 1.61 9.62
CA ILE A 130 3.54 2.17 8.59
C ILE A 130 2.15 1.59 8.81
N GLN A 131 1.13 2.45 8.89
CA GLN A 131 -0.23 2.05 9.17
C GLN A 131 -1.18 2.52 8.07
N ILE A 132 -2.14 1.68 7.74
CA ILE A 132 -3.30 2.02 6.91
C ILE A 132 -4.52 1.93 7.82
N HIS A 133 -5.20 3.04 7.99
CA HIS A 133 -6.41 3.12 8.81
C HIS A 133 -7.51 3.92 8.11
N ASP A 134 -8.69 3.98 8.73
CA ASP A 134 -9.88 4.63 8.17
C ASP A 134 -10.17 4.18 6.73
N LEU A 135 -9.90 2.90 6.44
CA LEU A 135 -10.16 2.32 5.13
C LEU A 135 -11.67 2.17 4.92
N ARG A 136 -12.13 2.68 3.80
CA ARG A 136 -13.51 2.49 3.35
C ARG A 136 -13.51 1.96 1.93
N TRP A 137 -14.21 0.88 1.73
CA TRP A 137 -14.54 0.35 0.40
C TRP A 137 -15.83 0.98 -0.08
N ASN A 138 -15.85 1.50 -1.31
CA ASN A 138 -17.02 2.16 -1.89
C ASN A 138 -17.60 3.24 -0.94
N GLU A 139 -18.82 3.02 -0.43
CA GLU A 139 -19.53 3.84 0.55
C GLU A 139 -19.87 3.05 1.83
N ASP A 140 -19.19 1.92 2.05
CA ASP A 140 -19.43 1.02 3.18
C ASP A 140 -18.87 1.59 4.51
N GLU A 141 -18.95 0.82 5.58
CA GLU A 141 -18.43 1.21 6.90
C GLU A 141 -16.90 1.38 6.88
N ILE A 142 -16.42 2.28 7.74
CA ILE A 142 -14.97 2.54 7.87
C ILE A 142 -14.35 1.43 8.74
N MET A 143 -13.26 0.87 8.27
CA MET A 143 -12.37 0.00 9.04
C MET A 143 -11.29 0.87 9.68
N GLU A 144 -11.32 0.99 11.01
CA GLU A 144 -10.41 1.87 11.77
C GLU A 144 -8.95 1.41 11.64
N ASP A 145 -8.69 0.10 11.72
CA ASP A 145 -7.36 -0.50 11.61
C ASP A 145 -7.37 -1.50 10.44
N ALA A 146 -6.85 -1.09 9.28
CA ALA A 146 -6.91 -1.93 8.08
C ALA A 146 -5.66 -2.77 7.86
N ALA A 147 -4.47 -2.22 8.06
CA ALA A 147 -3.20 -2.93 7.97
C ALA A 147 -2.08 -2.15 8.66
N GLU A 148 -1.12 -2.87 9.24
CA GLU A 148 0.10 -2.32 9.84
C GLU A 148 1.30 -3.20 9.48
N MET A 149 2.48 -2.60 9.38
CA MET A 149 3.75 -3.30 9.24
C MET A 149 4.87 -2.57 9.98
N THR A 150 5.92 -3.32 10.27
CA THR A 150 7.18 -2.80 10.81
C THR A 150 8.26 -2.81 9.73
N LEU A 151 8.90 -1.66 9.54
CA LEU A 151 10.10 -1.53 8.74
C LEU A 151 11.32 -1.52 9.68
N SER A 152 12.16 -2.54 9.60
CA SER A 152 13.33 -2.68 10.46
C SER A 152 14.62 -2.26 9.75
N PHE A 153 15.54 -1.68 10.51
CA PHE A 153 16.87 -1.35 9.99
C PHE A 153 17.62 -2.61 9.55
N THR A 154 18.18 -2.55 8.35
CA THR A 154 19.12 -3.56 7.85
C THR A 154 20.39 -2.89 7.36
N LEU A 155 21.54 -3.51 7.66
CA LEU A 155 22.77 -3.16 6.97
C LEU A 155 22.61 -3.60 5.52
N GLY A 156 22.60 -2.67 4.58
CA GLY A 156 22.66 -2.98 3.16
C GLY A 156 23.96 -3.72 2.86
N ILE A 157 23.91 -5.04 2.96
CA ILE A 157 25.03 -5.87 2.50
C ILE A 157 24.82 -6.01 1.01
N ASP A 158 25.67 -5.32 0.24
CA ASP A 158 25.76 -5.54 -1.18
C ASP A 158 26.24 -7.01 -1.37
N GLU A 159 25.33 -7.89 -1.80
CA GLU A 159 25.66 -9.32 -1.97
C GLU A 159 26.87 -9.52 -2.91
N ASP A 160 27.09 -8.57 -3.82
CA ASP A 160 28.25 -8.54 -4.71
C ASP A 160 29.59 -8.29 -3.96
N LEU A 161 29.54 -7.82 -2.70
CA LEU A 161 30.72 -7.61 -1.86
C LEU A 161 31.03 -8.81 -0.94
N ILE A 162 30.16 -9.81 -0.89
CA ILE A 162 30.45 -11.05 -0.16
C ILE A 162 31.36 -11.91 -1.04
N PRO A 163 32.64 -12.14 -0.67
CA PRO A 163 33.49 -13.01 -1.46
C PRO A 163 32.89 -14.42 -1.52
N GLU A 164 32.58 -14.91 -2.69
CA GLU A 164 32.07 -16.29 -2.90
C GLU A 164 33.01 -17.36 -2.37
N ILE A 165 34.28 -17.04 -2.16
CA ILE A 165 35.30 -17.97 -1.68
C ILE A 165 36.12 -17.32 -0.57
N PHE A 166 35.98 -17.83 0.65
CA PHE A 166 36.89 -17.57 1.76
C PHE A 166 38.09 -18.52 1.66
N ALA A 167 39.19 -18.08 1.10
CA ALA A 167 40.43 -18.87 1.05
C ALA A 167 41.46 -18.26 2.01
N LEU A 168 41.71 -18.95 3.11
CA LEU A 168 42.93 -18.72 3.91
C LEU A 168 44.11 -19.21 3.13
N ARG A 169 44.88 -18.27 2.51
CA ARG A 169 46.17 -18.62 1.91
C ARG A 169 47.20 -18.75 3.03
N GLN A 170 47.81 -19.91 3.12
CA GLN A 170 48.93 -20.15 4.02
C GLN A 170 50.06 -19.18 3.65
N ASN A 171 50.60 -18.50 4.67
CA ASN A 171 51.75 -17.64 4.49
C ASN A 171 52.92 -18.47 3.96
N TYR A 172 53.36 -18.20 2.74
CA TYR A 172 54.51 -18.83 2.15
C TYR A 172 55.57 -17.75 1.84
N PRO A 173 56.83 -17.89 2.25
CA PRO A 173 57.40 -19.01 3.01
C PRO A 173 57.06 -18.98 4.51
N ASN A 174 56.92 -20.15 5.12
CA ASN A 174 56.78 -20.28 6.56
C ASN A 174 58.05 -19.81 7.23
N PRO A 175 58.05 -18.76 8.08
CA PRO A 175 59.27 -18.19 8.65
C PRO A 175 59.97 -19.11 9.70
N PHE A 176 59.39 -20.27 9.96
CA PHE A 176 59.86 -21.22 10.96
C PHE A 176 60.43 -22.52 10.39
N ASN A 177 60.79 -22.57 9.11
CA ASN A 177 61.54 -23.68 8.51
C ASN A 177 62.94 -23.23 8.12
#